data_69217620ded7893423a848ae55975f46
#
_entry.id   69217620ded7893423a848ae55975f46
#
_cell.length_a   1.000
_cell.length_b   1.000
_cell.length_c   1.000
_cell.angle_alpha   90.00
_cell.angle_beta   90.00
_cell.angle_gamma   90.00
#
_symmetry.space_group_name_H-M   'P 1'
#
loop_
_entity.id
_entity.type
_entity.pdbx_description
1 polymer ?
#
loop_
_entity_poly.entity_id
_entity_poly.type
_entity_poly.pdbx_seq_one_letter_code
_entity_poly.pdbx_strand_id
1 'polypeptide(L)'
;MSRRSVCAMVVVAALSFWLGTPAWAQQSSLSLNLGYFALRGEDTRISDDVIIENLGLFAFGLDQFNNASVGAEWLVGFGEYVEVGCGVGFYQQTVLSVYDDFVNVDGTEIEQDFKLHVAPVTGTARFFPFGQRSAIQPYAGAGVGFFNWRYSEVGEFVDFTTFDVFRDRFVAEGNDVGAVYFGGVRVLSGSRFAVGVEVRYQDVQGVVGIDQGFLEERIDLGGLTTSFTFNVGF
;
A
#
# COMPACT_ATOMS: atom_id res chain seq x y z
N MET A 1 11.96 33.28 17.53
CA MET A 1 11.15 32.87 16.37
C MET A 1 10.68 31.45 16.62
N SER A 2 9.36 31.23 16.65
CA SER A 2 8.78 29.94 17.03
C SER A 2 8.88 28.94 15.85
N ARG A 3 9.08 27.66 16.14
CA ARG A 3 9.13 26.58 15.12
C ARG A 3 7.91 26.57 14.17
N ARG A 4 6.77 27.06 14.64
CA ARG A 4 5.53 27.21 13.84
C ARG A 4 5.64 28.25 12.72
N SER A 5 6.44 29.32 12.94
CA SER A 5 6.63 30.36 11.92
C SER A 5 7.55 29.91 10.78
N VAL A 6 8.49 29.00 11.03
CA VAL A 6 9.42 28.49 10.01
C VAL A 6 8.69 27.51 9.08
N CYS A 7 7.81 26.62 9.61
CA CYS A 7 7.00 25.73 8.77
C CYS A 7 6.02 26.49 7.87
N ALA A 8 5.38 27.55 8.37
CA ALA A 8 4.48 28.38 7.57
C ALA A 8 5.23 29.12 6.44
N MET A 9 6.48 29.58 6.68
CA MET A 9 7.30 30.23 5.66
C MET A 9 7.75 29.27 4.56
N VAL A 10 8.08 28.01 4.90
CA VAL A 10 8.49 27.01 3.92
C VAL A 10 7.31 26.62 3.02
N VAL A 11 6.12 26.48 3.58
CA VAL A 11 4.89 26.16 2.79
C VAL A 11 4.50 27.32 1.87
N VAL A 12 4.61 28.58 2.33
CA VAL A 12 4.34 29.76 1.50
C VAL A 12 5.40 29.95 0.42
N ALA A 13 6.68 29.68 0.70
CA ALA A 13 7.75 29.73 -0.30
C ALA A 13 7.62 28.63 -1.36
N ALA A 14 7.15 27.42 -0.99
CA ALA A 14 6.85 26.35 -1.94
C ALA A 14 5.67 26.72 -2.86
N LEU A 15 4.64 27.39 -2.34
CA LEU A 15 3.49 27.85 -3.13
C LEU A 15 3.81 29.01 -4.07
N SER A 16 4.77 29.89 -3.74
CA SER A 16 5.15 31.02 -4.59
C SER A 16 6.06 30.66 -5.77
N PHE A 17 6.72 29.49 -5.75
CA PHE A 17 7.48 28.99 -6.91
C PHE A 17 6.58 28.51 -8.07
N TRP A 18 5.27 28.36 -7.86
CA TRP A 18 4.31 27.88 -8.85
C TRP A 18 3.67 28.98 -9.72
N LEU A 19 3.96 30.25 -9.45
CA LEU A 19 3.27 31.39 -10.12
C LEU A 19 4.07 32.06 -11.26
N GLY A 20 5.16 31.47 -11.72
CA GLY A 20 6.07 32.16 -12.65
C GLY A 20 6.66 31.33 -13.79
N THR A 21 6.04 30.25 -14.27
CA THR A 21 6.54 29.55 -15.47
C THR A 21 5.69 29.86 -16.70
N PRO A 22 6.33 30.04 -17.90
CA PRO A 22 5.59 30.21 -19.15
C PRO A 22 4.66 28.99 -19.37
N ALA A 23 3.45 29.24 -19.86
CA ALA A 23 2.44 28.23 -20.12
C ALA A 23 2.92 27.23 -21.21
N TRP A 24 3.77 26.31 -20.85
CA TRP A 24 3.85 25.02 -21.52
C TRP A 24 2.51 24.36 -21.20
N ALA A 25 1.79 23.92 -22.21
CA ALA A 25 0.50 23.24 -22.01
C ALA A 25 0.69 22.07 -21.04
N GLN A 26 0.44 22.33 -19.78
CA GLN A 26 0.62 21.38 -18.68
C GLN A 26 -0.57 20.43 -18.77
N GLN A 27 -0.35 19.25 -19.32
CA GLN A 27 -1.39 18.26 -19.48
C GLN A 27 -1.63 17.61 -18.10
N SER A 28 -2.80 17.86 -17.54
CA SER A 28 -3.25 17.21 -16.32
C SER A 28 -4.16 16.03 -16.63
N SER A 29 -4.07 14.97 -15.86
CA SER A 29 -4.98 13.83 -15.98
C SER A 29 -5.29 13.23 -14.61
N LEU A 30 -6.46 12.60 -14.51
CA LEU A 30 -6.85 11.75 -13.39
C LEU A 30 -6.76 10.30 -13.83
N SER A 31 -6.02 9.50 -13.08
CA SER A 31 -5.93 8.05 -13.24
C SER A 31 -6.75 7.36 -12.17
N LEU A 32 -7.60 6.42 -12.56
CA LEU A 32 -8.29 5.49 -11.69
C LEU A 32 -7.64 4.11 -11.86
N ASN A 33 -7.34 3.45 -10.75
CA ASN A 33 -6.63 2.18 -10.72
C ASN A 33 -7.50 1.13 -10.03
N LEU A 34 -7.73 0.02 -10.73
CA LEU A 34 -8.38 -1.17 -10.18
C LEU A 34 -7.36 -2.31 -10.25
N GLY A 35 -6.95 -2.81 -9.11
CA GLY A 35 -5.85 -3.75 -9.03
C GLY A 35 -6.11 -4.93 -8.09
N TYR A 36 -5.12 -5.78 -8.05
CA TYR A 36 -5.00 -6.89 -7.14
C TYR A 36 -3.66 -6.79 -6.43
N PHE A 37 -3.70 -6.63 -5.12
CA PHE A 37 -2.52 -6.56 -4.27
C PHE A 37 -2.18 -7.96 -3.77
N ALA A 38 -0.92 -8.34 -3.91
CA ALA A 38 -0.33 -9.55 -3.35
C ALA A 38 0.77 -9.16 -2.36
N LEU A 39 0.69 -9.67 -1.14
CA LEU A 39 1.74 -9.51 -0.15
C LEU A 39 3.07 -10.07 -0.66
N ARG A 40 4.16 -9.55 -0.13
CA ARG A 40 5.52 -10.07 -0.36
C ARG A 40 5.59 -11.53 0.07
N GLY A 41 6.22 -12.38 -0.74
CA GLY A 41 6.38 -13.80 -0.46
C GLY A 41 7.22 -14.06 0.80
N GLU A 42 6.95 -15.17 1.47
CA GLU A 42 7.53 -15.57 2.76
C GLU A 42 9.06 -15.43 2.82
N ASP A 43 9.78 -15.99 1.85
CA ASP A 43 11.24 -15.97 1.77
C ASP A 43 11.89 -14.58 1.69
N THR A 44 11.10 -13.54 1.40
CA THR A 44 11.58 -12.18 1.17
C THR A 44 11.07 -11.17 2.20
N ARG A 45 10.28 -11.62 3.17
CA ARG A 45 9.78 -10.79 4.28
C ARG A 45 10.84 -10.59 5.35
N ILE A 46 10.63 -9.62 6.23
CA ILE A 46 11.52 -9.38 7.38
C ILE A 46 11.42 -10.53 8.39
N SER A 47 12.48 -10.77 9.16
CA SER A 47 12.57 -11.91 10.06
C SER A 47 11.75 -11.80 11.34
N ASP A 48 11.37 -10.58 11.71
CA ASP A 48 10.59 -10.22 12.91
C ASP A 48 9.15 -9.79 12.52
N ASP A 49 8.57 -10.46 11.51
CA ASP A 49 7.27 -10.16 10.94
C ASP A 49 6.17 -10.98 11.63
N VAL A 50 5.22 -10.29 12.25
CA VAL A 50 4.10 -10.91 12.95
C VAL A 50 3.27 -11.86 12.07
N ILE A 51 3.14 -11.60 10.77
CA ILE A 51 2.40 -12.50 9.86
C ILE A 51 3.16 -13.80 9.65
N ILE A 52 4.50 -13.76 9.59
CA ILE A 52 5.33 -14.97 9.44
C ILE A 52 5.29 -15.81 10.71
N GLU A 53 5.37 -15.19 11.89
CA GLU A 53 5.27 -15.92 13.15
C GLU A 53 3.89 -16.59 13.30
N ASN A 54 2.84 -15.89 12.91
CA ASN A 54 1.49 -16.45 12.90
C ASN A 54 1.32 -17.63 11.95
N LEU A 55 2.05 -17.71 10.83
CA LEU A 55 2.05 -18.89 9.95
C LEU A 55 2.55 -20.16 10.63
N GLY A 56 3.38 -20.04 11.67
CA GLY A 56 3.88 -21.17 12.46
C GLY A 56 2.88 -21.71 13.49
N LEU A 57 1.81 -20.98 13.79
CA LEU A 57 0.83 -21.31 14.81
C LEU A 57 -0.57 -21.55 14.25
N PHE A 58 -0.90 -20.96 13.13
CA PHE A 58 -2.26 -20.89 12.58
C PHE A 58 -2.34 -21.42 11.16
N ALA A 59 -3.40 -22.13 10.86
CA ALA A 59 -3.68 -22.73 9.56
C ALA A 59 -4.22 -21.69 8.56
N PHE A 60 -3.33 -20.92 7.95
CA PHE A 60 -3.66 -20.04 6.82
C PHE A 60 -2.46 -19.93 5.85
N GLY A 61 -2.68 -19.37 4.67
CA GLY A 61 -1.63 -19.08 3.71
C GLY A 61 -1.47 -17.57 3.49
N LEU A 62 -0.26 -17.09 3.22
CA LEU A 62 0.03 -15.69 2.91
C LEU A 62 -0.81 -15.16 1.74
N ASP A 63 -1.09 -16.03 0.77
CA ASP A 63 -1.91 -15.72 -0.40
C ASP A 63 -3.36 -15.38 -0.06
N GLN A 64 -3.87 -15.78 1.10
CA GLN A 64 -5.19 -15.41 1.58
C GLN A 64 -5.32 -13.92 1.95
N PHE A 65 -4.19 -13.27 2.20
CA PHE A 65 -4.14 -11.80 2.34
C PHE A 65 -4.19 -11.07 0.99
N ASN A 66 -4.01 -11.76 -0.14
CA ASN A 66 -4.09 -11.13 -1.44
C ASN A 66 -5.54 -10.73 -1.75
N ASN A 67 -5.76 -9.48 -2.19
CA ASN A 67 -7.12 -9.01 -2.47
C ASN A 67 -7.13 -7.84 -3.46
N ALA A 68 -8.33 -7.48 -3.89
CA ALA A 68 -8.57 -6.31 -4.71
C ALA A 68 -8.08 -5.03 -4.03
N SER A 69 -7.54 -4.13 -4.83
CA SER A 69 -7.12 -2.79 -4.44
C SER A 69 -7.68 -1.76 -5.39
N VAL A 70 -7.95 -0.58 -4.88
CA VAL A 70 -8.44 0.55 -5.67
C VAL A 70 -7.58 1.78 -5.40
N GLY A 71 -7.47 2.67 -6.38
CA GLY A 71 -6.73 3.90 -6.20
C GLY A 71 -7.11 4.96 -7.21
N ALA A 72 -6.71 6.18 -6.92
CA ALA A 72 -6.79 7.32 -7.82
C ALA A 72 -5.52 8.15 -7.72
N GLU A 73 -5.07 8.70 -8.84
CA GLU A 73 -3.85 9.49 -8.91
C GLU A 73 -4.05 10.68 -9.84
N TRP A 74 -3.72 11.86 -9.35
CA TRP A 74 -3.65 13.07 -10.17
C TRP A 74 -2.24 13.16 -10.75
N LEU A 75 -2.18 13.31 -12.07
CA LEU A 75 -0.98 13.29 -12.87
C LEU A 75 -0.82 14.62 -13.60
N VAL A 76 0.40 15.11 -13.62
CA VAL A 76 0.78 16.36 -14.27
C VAL A 76 2.01 16.11 -15.12
N GLY A 77 1.88 16.34 -16.43
CA GLY A 77 2.97 16.19 -17.39
C GLY A 77 3.95 17.36 -17.34
N PHE A 78 5.25 17.06 -17.31
CA PHE A 78 6.35 18.01 -17.43
C PHE A 78 7.14 17.74 -18.71
N GLY A 79 6.89 18.55 -19.71
CA GLY A 79 7.47 18.33 -21.05
C GLY A 79 6.87 17.09 -21.73
N GLU A 80 7.70 16.36 -22.46
CA GLU A 80 7.27 15.23 -23.28
C GLU A 80 7.50 13.86 -22.64
N TYR A 81 8.42 13.78 -21.69
CA TYR A 81 8.95 12.50 -21.18
C TYR A 81 8.67 12.25 -19.69
N VAL A 82 8.27 13.26 -18.93
CA VAL A 82 8.14 13.16 -17.48
C VAL A 82 6.73 13.52 -17.04
N GLU A 83 6.20 12.75 -16.09
CA GLU A 83 4.92 13.01 -15.43
C GLU A 83 5.11 12.83 -13.92
N VAL A 84 4.56 13.72 -13.12
CA VAL A 84 4.52 13.56 -11.68
C VAL A 84 3.09 13.34 -11.22
N GLY A 85 2.93 12.59 -10.14
CA GLY A 85 1.62 12.23 -9.62
C GLY A 85 1.52 12.36 -8.11
N CYS A 86 0.30 12.62 -7.66
CA CYS A 86 -0.09 12.48 -6.26
C CYS A 86 -1.33 11.59 -6.21
N GLY A 87 -1.27 10.51 -5.45
CA GLY A 87 -2.31 9.49 -5.44
C GLY A 87 -2.71 9.03 -4.07
N VAL A 88 -3.85 8.37 -4.02
CA VAL A 88 -4.38 7.67 -2.85
C VAL A 88 -4.77 6.27 -3.26
N GLY A 89 -4.65 5.33 -2.32
CA GLY A 89 -5.03 3.94 -2.53
C GLY A 89 -5.79 3.38 -1.34
N PHE A 90 -6.37 2.22 -1.56
CA PHE A 90 -7.07 1.47 -0.52
C PHE A 90 -6.97 -0.03 -0.78
N TYR A 91 -6.62 -0.76 0.26
CA TYR A 91 -6.61 -2.21 0.30
C TYR A 91 -7.08 -2.68 1.67
N GLN A 92 -7.86 -3.76 1.71
CA GLN A 92 -8.27 -4.42 2.94
C GLN A 92 -8.52 -5.90 2.69
N GLN A 93 -8.09 -6.75 3.62
CA GLN A 93 -8.39 -8.17 3.62
C GLN A 93 -8.61 -8.68 5.05
N THR A 94 -9.47 -9.68 5.19
CA THR A 94 -9.67 -10.45 6.41
C THR A 94 -9.44 -11.92 6.08
N VAL A 95 -8.59 -12.56 6.86
CA VAL A 95 -8.25 -13.99 6.75
C VAL A 95 -8.79 -14.70 7.99
N LEU A 96 -9.63 -15.68 7.76
CA LEU A 96 -10.12 -16.58 8.80
C LEU A 96 -9.08 -17.67 9.03
N SER A 97 -8.78 -17.98 10.27
CA SER A 97 -7.80 -18.99 10.63
C SER A 97 -8.18 -19.73 11.90
N VAL A 98 -7.55 -20.88 12.12
CA VAL A 98 -7.64 -21.68 13.32
C VAL A 98 -6.25 -22.06 13.79
N TYR A 99 -6.08 -22.43 15.07
CA TYR A 99 -4.81 -23.02 15.52
C TYR A 99 -4.59 -24.37 14.83
N ASP A 100 -3.33 -24.63 14.45
CA ASP A 100 -2.95 -25.86 13.75
C ASP A 100 -2.92 -27.06 14.72
N ASP A 101 -2.39 -26.85 15.94
CA ASP A 101 -2.12 -27.92 16.91
C ASP A 101 -3.05 -27.88 18.15
N PHE A 102 -3.98 -26.92 18.25
CA PHE A 102 -4.83 -26.73 19.41
C PHE A 102 -6.30 -26.74 19.06
N VAL A 103 -7.08 -27.40 19.93
CA VAL A 103 -8.55 -27.41 19.86
C VAL A 103 -9.14 -27.12 21.24
N ASN A 104 -10.36 -26.65 21.30
CA ASN A 104 -11.12 -26.48 22.54
C ASN A 104 -11.35 -27.82 23.25
N VAL A 105 -11.64 -27.79 24.55
CA VAL A 105 -11.90 -28.98 25.39
C VAL A 105 -13.05 -29.83 24.83
N ASP A 106 -14.00 -29.22 24.14
CA ASP A 106 -15.14 -29.90 23.50
C ASP A 106 -14.83 -30.40 22.07
N GLY A 107 -13.60 -30.21 21.59
CA GLY A 107 -13.12 -30.63 20.27
C GLY A 107 -13.46 -29.66 19.14
N THR A 108 -13.98 -28.47 19.43
CA THR A 108 -14.16 -27.41 18.43
C THR A 108 -12.84 -26.69 18.10
N GLU A 109 -12.73 -26.15 16.93
CA GLU A 109 -11.58 -25.35 16.52
C GLU A 109 -11.52 -24.03 17.28
N ILE A 110 -10.30 -23.51 17.49
CA ILE A 110 -10.04 -22.22 18.11
C ILE A 110 -9.83 -21.22 16.98
N GLU A 111 -10.82 -20.35 16.74
CA GLU A 111 -10.92 -19.50 15.56
C GLU A 111 -10.41 -18.07 15.79
N GLN A 112 -9.71 -17.52 14.78
CA GLN A 112 -9.27 -16.12 14.74
C GLN A 112 -9.53 -15.50 13.37
N ASP A 113 -9.70 -14.17 13.41
CA ASP A 113 -9.76 -13.29 12.25
C ASP A 113 -8.53 -12.40 12.21
N PHE A 114 -7.72 -12.53 11.16
CA PHE A 114 -6.62 -11.62 10.86
C PHE A 114 -7.06 -10.59 9.84
N LYS A 115 -7.01 -9.31 10.19
CA LYS A 115 -7.45 -8.25 9.31
C LYS A 115 -6.32 -7.24 9.06
N LEU A 116 -5.99 -7.05 7.79
CA LEU A 116 -5.04 -6.05 7.34
C LEU A 116 -5.76 -5.00 6.49
N HIS A 117 -5.52 -3.74 6.81
CA HIS A 117 -5.98 -2.57 6.07
C HIS A 117 -4.78 -1.67 5.77
N VAL A 118 -4.65 -1.19 4.53
CA VAL A 118 -3.60 -0.26 4.10
C VAL A 118 -4.19 0.82 3.20
N ALA A 119 -3.94 2.08 3.55
CA ALA A 119 -4.39 3.25 2.80
C ALA A 119 -3.20 4.17 2.49
N PRO A 120 -2.49 3.97 1.37
CA PRO A 120 -1.36 4.80 0.98
C PRO A 120 -1.78 6.16 0.42
N VAL A 121 -0.97 7.18 0.72
CA VAL A 121 -0.90 8.44 -0.02
C VAL A 121 0.47 8.51 -0.66
N THR A 122 0.56 8.62 -1.97
CA THR A 122 1.81 8.50 -2.72
C THR A 122 2.14 9.74 -3.53
N GLY A 123 3.43 10.08 -3.57
CA GLY A 123 4.00 11.03 -4.53
C GLY A 123 4.91 10.28 -5.50
N THR A 124 4.69 10.41 -6.79
CA THR A 124 5.32 9.58 -7.82
C THR A 124 5.92 10.42 -8.94
N ALA A 125 6.91 9.86 -9.64
CA ALA A 125 7.42 10.39 -10.91
C ALA A 125 7.50 9.25 -11.92
N ARG A 126 7.04 9.52 -13.16
CA ARG A 126 7.02 8.60 -14.29
C ARG A 126 7.92 9.11 -15.41
N PHE A 127 8.58 8.20 -16.08
CA PHE A 127 9.35 8.46 -17.29
C PHE A 127 8.79 7.67 -18.47
N PHE A 128 8.55 8.35 -19.57
CA PHE A 128 8.01 7.81 -20.83
C PHE A 128 9.10 7.82 -21.90
N PRO A 129 9.79 6.71 -22.19
CA PRO A 129 10.90 6.68 -23.13
C PRO A 129 10.51 7.07 -24.56
N PHE A 130 9.24 6.87 -24.96
CA PHE A 130 8.73 7.22 -26.27
C PHE A 130 7.88 8.49 -26.28
N GLY A 131 7.86 9.22 -25.16
CA GLY A 131 7.07 10.43 -24.96
C GLY A 131 5.58 10.19 -24.74
N GLN A 132 4.92 11.19 -24.17
CA GLN A 132 3.49 11.16 -23.80
C GLN A 132 2.55 11.36 -25.00
N ARG A 133 3.09 11.63 -26.19
CA ARG A 133 2.30 11.79 -27.43
C ARG A 133 2.22 10.50 -28.25
N SER A 134 2.98 9.49 -27.89
CA SER A 134 2.94 8.17 -28.52
C SER A 134 1.60 7.49 -28.29
N ALA A 135 1.08 6.75 -29.28
CA ALA A 135 -0.17 6.00 -29.13
C ALA A 135 -0.05 4.90 -28.07
N ILE A 136 1.13 4.29 -27.97
CA ILE A 136 1.48 3.31 -26.94
C ILE A 136 2.59 3.93 -26.10
N GLN A 137 2.36 4.02 -24.80
CA GLN A 137 3.21 4.74 -23.85
C GLN A 137 3.69 3.78 -22.76
N PRO A 138 4.77 3.02 -22.99
CA PRO A 138 5.42 2.34 -21.88
C PRO A 138 6.05 3.37 -20.95
N TYR A 139 6.02 3.08 -19.66
CA TYR A 139 6.61 3.94 -18.65
C TYR A 139 7.18 3.13 -17.50
N ALA A 140 8.12 3.73 -16.80
CA ALA A 140 8.59 3.27 -15.52
C ALA A 140 8.66 4.46 -14.57
N GLY A 141 8.54 4.20 -13.29
CA GLY A 141 8.54 5.26 -12.28
C GLY A 141 8.89 4.77 -10.90
N ALA A 142 9.11 5.76 -10.04
CA ALA A 142 9.33 5.55 -8.63
C ALA A 142 8.69 6.68 -7.83
N GLY A 143 8.57 6.48 -6.54
CA GLY A 143 8.01 7.46 -5.64
C GLY A 143 8.19 7.10 -4.19
N VAL A 144 7.56 7.90 -3.34
CA VAL A 144 7.46 7.68 -1.92
C VAL A 144 5.98 7.65 -1.53
N GLY A 145 5.65 6.78 -0.59
CA GLY A 145 4.31 6.65 -0.04
C GLY A 145 4.31 6.88 1.46
N PHE A 146 3.25 7.48 1.93
CA PHE A 146 2.87 7.54 3.33
C PHE A 146 1.72 6.55 3.52
N PHE A 147 1.99 5.47 4.25
CA PHE A 147 1.09 4.32 4.39
C PHE A 147 0.40 4.40 5.76
N ASN A 148 -0.88 4.75 5.76
CA ASN A 148 -1.72 4.53 6.93
C ASN A 148 -2.17 3.08 6.92
N TRP A 149 -1.91 2.35 8.01
CA TRP A 149 -2.23 0.94 8.09
C TRP A 149 -2.81 0.57 9.44
N ARG A 150 -3.54 -0.53 9.46
CA ARG A 150 -4.06 -1.17 10.66
C ARG A 150 -4.07 -2.67 10.49
N TYR A 151 -3.51 -3.36 11.46
CA TYR A 151 -3.54 -4.81 11.59
C TYR A 151 -4.29 -5.19 12.85
N SER A 152 -5.10 -6.23 12.81
CA SER A 152 -5.80 -6.73 13.99
C SER A 152 -5.98 -8.24 13.95
N GLU A 153 -5.85 -8.85 15.12
CA GLU A 153 -6.10 -10.24 15.42
C GLU A 153 -7.26 -10.31 16.41
N VAL A 154 -8.33 -10.99 16.05
CA VAL A 154 -9.56 -11.04 16.86
C VAL A 154 -10.06 -12.46 16.90
N GLY A 155 -10.25 -13.01 18.10
CA GLY A 155 -10.78 -14.36 18.25
C GLY A 155 -10.44 -14.99 19.58
N GLU A 156 -10.23 -16.28 19.54
CA GLU A 156 -9.87 -17.11 20.70
C GLU A 156 -8.38 -17.41 20.63
N PHE A 157 -7.70 -17.23 21.76
CA PHE A 157 -6.25 -17.41 21.88
C PHE A 157 -5.93 -18.42 22.99
N VAL A 158 -4.79 -19.10 22.88
CA VAL A 158 -4.31 -20.06 23.86
C VAL A 158 -3.23 -19.39 24.72
N ASP A 159 -3.40 -19.38 26.05
CA ASP A 159 -2.32 -19.05 26.97
C ASP A 159 -1.36 -20.24 27.03
N PHE A 160 -0.17 -20.12 26.47
CA PHE A 160 0.84 -21.19 26.44
C PHE A 160 1.41 -21.56 27.83
N THR A 161 1.05 -20.85 28.89
CA THR A 161 1.46 -21.17 30.26
C THR A 161 0.43 -22.04 30.97
N THR A 162 -0.86 -21.72 30.81
CA THR A 162 -1.97 -22.42 31.49
C THR A 162 -2.74 -23.36 30.56
N PHE A 163 -2.60 -23.20 29.24
CA PHE A 163 -3.37 -23.83 28.18
C PHE A 163 -4.86 -23.50 28.22
N ASP A 164 -5.20 -22.37 28.89
CA ASP A 164 -6.56 -21.87 28.88
C ASP A 164 -6.84 -21.12 27.57
N VAL A 165 -8.04 -21.33 27.02
CA VAL A 165 -8.51 -20.56 25.86
C VAL A 165 -9.24 -19.32 26.37
N PHE A 166 -8.82 -18.17 25.87
CA PHE A 166 -9.44 -16.88 26.19
C PHE A 166 -9.76 -16.10 24.91
N ARG A 167 -10.75 -15.22 24.97
CA ARG A 167 -11.12 -14.36 23.83
C ARG A 167 -10.53 -12.98 24.01
N ASP A 168 -9.84 -12.48 22.96
CA ASP A 168 -9.24 -11.16 23.00
C ASP A 168 -9.20 -10.52 21.59
N ARG A 169 -8.67 -9.31 21.56
CA ARG A 169 -8.48 -8.52 20.36
C ARG A 169 -7.19 -7.71 20.43
N PHE A 170 -6.22 -8.06 19.62
CA PHE A 170 -4.98 -7.32 19.44
C PHE A 170 -5.10 -6.39 18.22
N VAL A 171 -4.68 -5.13 18.37
CA VAL A 171 -4.77 -4.13 17.30
C VAL A 171 -3.52 -3.28 17.30
N ALA A 172 -2.87 -3.21 16.14
CA ALA A 172 -1.82 -2.25 15.86
C ALA A 172 -2.21 -1.36 14.69
N GLU A 173 -1.83 -0.10 14.76
CA GLU A 173 -2.03 0.86 13.69
C GLU A 173 -0.85 1.83 13.62
N GLY A 174 -0.55 2.28 12.41
CA GLY A 174 0.60 3.16 12.21
C GLY A 174 0.52 3.96 10.92
N ASN A 175 1.55 4.78 10.78
CA ASN A 175 1.77 5.62 9.61
C ASN A 175 3.25 5.57 9.26
N ASP A 176 3.59 4.83 8.24
CA ASP A 176 4.98 4.60 7.86
C ASP A 176 5.27 5.09 6.46
N VAL A 177 6.52 5.45 6.22
CA VAL A 177 6.99 5.92 4.92
C VAL A 177 7.69 4.77 4.21
N GLY A 178 7.33 4.55 2.94
CA GLY A 178 7.94 3.51 2.12
C GLY A 178 8.21 3.96 0.70
N ALA A 179 9.04 3.21 0.00
CA ALA A 179 9.31 3.41 -1.42
C ALA A 179 8.26 2.71 -2.28
N VAL A 180 7.96 3.29 -3.44
CA VAL A 180 7.15 2.66 -4.47
C VAL A 180 7.90 2.68 -5.79
N TYR A 181 7.87 1.56 -6.51
CA TYR A 181 8.45 1.38 -7.83
C TYR A 181 7.38 0.80 -8.74
N PHE A 182 7.30 1.27 -9.97
CA PHE A 182 6.27 0.75 -10.86
C PHE A 182 6.69 0.85 -12.33
N GLY A 183 6.02 0.05 -13.14
CA GLY A 183 6.14 0.11 -14.58
C GLY A 183 4.83 -0.32 -15.22
N GLY A 184 4.58 0.21 -16.41
CA GLY A 184 3.33 -0.07 -17.08
C GLY A 184 3.35 0.32 -18.54
N VAL A 185 2.22 0.07 -19.17
CA VAL A 185 1.95 0.50 -20.54
C VAL A 185 0.57 1.16 -20.58
N ARG A 186 0.52 2.33 -21.14
CA ARG A 186 -0.71 3.09 -21.38
C ARG A 186 -0.95 3.23 -22.88
N VAL A 187 -2.18 3.02 -23.31
CA VAL A 187 -2.61 3.16 -24.71
C VAL A 187 -3.62 4.30 -24.78
N LEU A 188 -3.35 5.29 -25.62
CA LEU A 188 -4.26 6.41 -25.84
C LEU A 188 -5.50 5.95 -26.61
N SER A 189 -6.68 6.31 -26.11
CA SER A 189 -7.98 6.11 -26.76
C SER A 189 -8.62 7.46 -27.04
N GLY A 190 -8.18 8.08 -28.13
CA GLY A 190 -8.57 9.45 -28.48
C GLY A 190 -7.71 10.52 -27.79
N SER A 191 -8.23 11.75 -27.72
CA SER A 191 -7.46 12.90 -27.23
C SER A 191 -7.47 13.09 -25.70
N ARG A 192 -8.37 12.42 -24.98
CA ARG A 192 -8.59 12.64 -23.54
C ARG A 192 -8.53 11.38 -22.69
N PHE A 193 -8.62 10.21 -23.30
CA PHE A 193 -8.70 8.96 -22.58
C PHE A 193 -7.50 8.08 -22.85
N ALA A 194 -7.05 7.38 -21.83
CA ALA A 194 -6.10 6.32 -22.00
C ALA A 194 -6.42 5.16 -21.05
N VAL A 195 -6.12 3.96 -21.48
CA VAL A 195 -6.25 2.75 -20.67
C VAL A 195 -4.90 2.06 -20.60
N GLY A 196 -4.62 1.38 -19.52
CA GLY A 196 -3.33 0.72 -19.35
C GLY A 196 -3.33 -0.37 -18.30
N VAL A 197 -2.16 -0.96 -18.16
CA VAL A 197 -1.81 -1.88 -17.09
C VAL A 197 -0.55 -1.38 -16.40
N GLU A 198 -0.53 -1.47 -15.08
CA GLU A 198 0.59 -1.09 -14.24
C GLU A 198 0.89 -2.21 -13.23
N VAL A 199 2.16 -2.48 -13.04
CA VAL A 199 2.67 -3.31 -11.93
C VAL A 199 3.42 -2.38 -11.00
N ARG A 200 3.02 -2.36 -9.72
CA ARG A 200 3.56 -1.50 -8.68
C ARG A 200 4.07 -2.35 -7.52
N TYR A 201 5.29 -2.13 -7.12
CA TYR A 201 5.90 -2.71 -5.94
C TYR A 201 6.01 -1.65 -4.86
N GLN A 202 5.58 -1.98 -3.65
CA GLN A 202 5.75 -1.15 -2.45
C GLN A 202 6.68 -1.83 -1.46
N ASP A 203 7.56 -1.04 -0.84
CA ASP A 203 8.49 -1.47 0.18
C ASP A 203 8.29 -0.62 1.43
N VAL A 204 7.59 -1.17 2.40
CA VAL A 204 7.21 -0.49 3.63
C VAL A 204 7.03 -1.49 4.76
N GLN A 205 7.39 -1.08 5.97
CA GLN A 205 7.30 -1.87 7.18
C GLN A 205 6.67 -1.01 8.28
N GLY A 206 5.88 -1.64 9.15
CA GLY A 206 5.30 -1.01 10.33
C GLY A 206 5.79 -1.64 11.62
N VAL A 207 5.55 -0.97 12.75
CA VAL A 207 5.83 -1.46 14.10
C VAL A 207 4.51 -1.77 14.79
N VAL A 208 4.30 -3.05 15.16
CA VAL A 208 3.08 -3.50 15.84
C VAL A 208 3.19 -3.43 17.37
N GLY A 209 4.39 -3.64 17.91
CA GLY A 209 4.69 -3.55 19.35
C GLY A 209 4.32 -4.81 20.14
N ILE A 210 5.30 -5.45 20.74
CA ILE A 210 5.12 -6.64 21.62
C ILE A 210 4.28 -6.30 22.86
N ASP A 211 4.34 -5.08 23.35
CA ASP A 211 3.54 -4.58 24.48
C ASP A 211 2.02 -4.55 24.18
N GLN A 212 1.63 -4.70 22.92
CA GLN A 212 0.23 -4.80 22.49
C GLN A 212 -0.26 -6.25 22.34
N GLY A 213 0.56 -7.24 22.70
CA GLY A 213 0.22 -8.66 22.72
C GLY A 213 0.52 -9.43 21.44
N PHE A 214 1.21 -8.81 20.47
CA PHE A 214 1.65 -9.49 19.25
C PHE A 214 2.89 -10.35 19.51
N LEU A 215 3.07 -11.38 18.69
CA LEU A 215 4.19 -12.32 18.81
C LEU A 215 5.52 -11.70 18.38
N GLU A 216 5.47 -10.71 17.46
CA GLU A 216 6.63 -10.00 16.93
C GLU A 216 6.45 -8.48 16.97
N GLU A 217 7.54 -7.74 16.74
CA GLU A 217 7.55 -6.26 16.85
C GLU A 217 7.13 -5.55 15.57
N ARG A 218 7.19 -6.22 14.42
CA ARG A 218 7.08 -5.58 13.10
C ARG A 218 6.06 -6.28 12.21
N ILE A 219 5.62 -5.56 11.20
CA ILE A 219 4.78 -6.08 10.12
C ILE A 219 5.34 -5.62 8.77
N ASP A 220 5.56 -6.55 7.85
CA ASP A 220 5.93 -6.24 6.48
C ASP A 220 4.67 -5.99 5.64
N LEU A 221 4.48 -4.74 5.23
CA LEU A 221 3.38 -4.28 4.39
C LEU A 221 3.77 -4.21 2.91
N GLY A 222 4.97 -4.70 2.57
CA GLY A 222 5.49 -4.76 1.22
C GLY A 222 4.72 -5.75 0.35
N GLY A 223 4.72 -5.48 -0.96
CA GLY A 223 4.02 -6.36 -1.90
C GLY A 223 3.93 -5.79 -3.30
N LEU A 224 3.22 -6.52 -4.16
CA LEU A 224 3.05 -6.23 -5.57
C LEU A 224 1.59 -5.98 -5.88
N THR A 225 1.28 -4.85 -6.54
CA THR A 225 -0.06 -4.56 -7.08
C THR A 225 0.00 -4.65 -8.60
N THR A 226 -0.86 -5.46 -9.18
CA THR A 226 -1.12 -5.43 -10.63
C THR A 226 -2.46 -4.77 -10.86
N SER A 227 -2.52 -3.73 -11.69
CA SER A 227 -3.73 -2.92 -11.88
C SER A 227 -4.02 -2.59 -13.33
N PHE A 228 -5.30 -2.47 -13.63
CA PHE A 228 -5.79 -1.75 -14.80
C PHE A 228 -5.92 -0.27 -14.45
N THR A 229 -5.48 0.58 -15.37
CA THR A 229 -5.52 2.03 -15.20
C THR A 229 -6.44 2.67 -16.25
N PHE A 230 -7.27 3.60 -15.80
CA PHE A 230 -8.11 4.41 -16.67
C PHE A 230 -7.77 5.89 -16.44
N ASN A 231 -7.29 6.55 -17.46
CA ASN A 231 -6.80 7.94 -17.39
C ASN A 231 -7.72 8.87 -18.17
N VAL A 232 -8.07 10.00 -17.56
CA VAL A 232 -8.86 11.08 -18.18
C VAL A 232 -8.04 12.36 -18.16
N GLY A 233 -7.67 12.85 -19.36
CA GLY A 233 -6.93 14.11 -19.53
C GLY A 233 -7.84 15.33 -19.64
N PHE A 234 -7.40 16.47 -19.13
CA PHE A 234 -8.12 17.75 -19.17
C PHE A 234 -7.17 18.95 -19.20
#